data_ed6d1b3353a0e6168b77cb1c61604655
#
_entry.id   ed6d1b3353a0e6168b77cb1c61604655
#
_cell.length_a   1.000
_cell.length_b   1.000
_cell.length_c   1.000
_cell.angle_alpha   90.00
_cell.angle_beta   90.00
_cell.angle_gamma   90.00
#
_symmetry.space_group_name_H-M   'P 1'
#
loop_
_entity.id
_entity.type
_entity.pdbx_description
1 polymer ?
#
loop_
_entity_poly.entity_id
_entity_poly.type
_entity_poly.pdbx_seq_one_letter_code
_entity_poly.pdbx_strand_id
1 'polypeptide(L)'
;DFPTDEALHDAITQWMLEKDVQLVCLCGYLRWLRIDEPFRGRVINIHPALLPEFGGKGMYGEHVHRAVLEAGRTTSGCTVHFVDEQYDHGPTIVQRTCPVRPDDTVDTLAARVFEQEGIAYPEAIRLFAGGRARLVAGRAEISR
;
A
#
# COMPACT_ATOMS: atom_id res chain seq x y z
N ASP A 1 1.60 24.73 -9.27
CA ASP A 1 0.19 24.30 -9.20
C ASP A 1 -0.24 23.78 -10.56
N PHE A 2 -0.99 22.68 -10.58
CA PHE A 2 -1.53 22.09 -11.81
C PHE A 2 -3.00 22.49 -11.96
N PRO A 3 -3.47 22.87 -13.15
CA PRO A 3 -4.83 23.36 -13.36
C PRO A 3 -5.89 22.27 -13.21
N THR A 4 -5.52 21.01 -13.42
CA THR A 4 -6.40 19.84 -13.30
C THR A 4 -5.66 18.64 -12.72
N ASP A 5 -6.40 17.67 -12.20
CA ASP A 5 -5.82 16.39 -11.77
C ASP A 5 -5.21 15.61 -12.94
N GLU A 6 -5.78 15.73 -14.14
CA GLU A 6 -5.22 15.11 -15.35
C GLU A 6 -3.84 15.70 -15.68
N ALA A 7 -3.69 17.02 -15.67
CA ALA A 7 -2.41 17.68 -15.90
C ALA A 7 -1.36 17.29 -14.85
N LEU A 8 -1.77 17.10 -13.60
CA LEU A 8 -0.89 16.60 -12.54
C LEU A 8 -0.42 15.17 -12.85
N HIS A 9 -1.34 14.28 -13.23
CA HIS A 9 -0.98 12.88 -13.54
C HIS A 9 -0.05 12.77 -14.75
N ASP A 10 -0.32 13.56 -15.81
CA ASP A 10 0.55 13.64 -16.98
C ASP A 10 1.97 14.09 -16.60
N ALA A 11 2.08 15.12 -15.76
CA ALA A 11 3.36 15.61 -15.30
C ALA A 11 4.10 14.58 -14.43
N ILE A 12 3.40 13.86 -13.56
CA ILE A 12 3.98 12.77 -12.75
C ILE A 12 4.50 11.65 -13.66
N THR A 13 3.68 11.19 -14.61
CA THR A 13 4.07 10.15 -15.57
C THR A 13 5.29 10.57 -16.39
N GLN A 14 5.28 11.78 -16.94
CA GLN A 14 6.38 12.31 -17.72
C GLN A 14 7.68 12.38 -16.88
N TRP A 15 7.60 12.89 -15.64
CA TRP A 15 8.75 12.96 -14.75
C TRP A 15 9.31 11.57 -14.41
N MET A 16 8.45 10.59 -14.16
CA MET A 16 8.87 9.21 -13.91
C MET A 16 9.59 8.59 -15.11
N LEU A 17 9.11 8.86 -16.33
CA LEU A 17 9.77 8.41 -17.57
C LEU A 17 11.13 9.07 -17.76
N GLU A 18 11.22 10.39 -17.58
CA GLU A 18 12.48 11.14 -17.70
C GLU A 18 13.56 10.68 -16.71
N LYS A 19 13.15 10.20 -15.52
CA LYS A 19 14.05 9.70 -14.48
C LYS A 19 14.30 8.20 -14.54
N ASP A 20 13.78 7.51 -15.53
CA ASP A 20 13.85 6.04 -15.67
C ASP A 20 13.43 5.31 -14.39
N VAL A 21 12.31 5.76 -13.79
CA VAL A 21 11.79 5.19 -12.54
C VAL A 21 11.36 3.74 -12.76
N GLN A 22 11.92 2.83 -11.97
CA GLN A 22 11.62 1.40 -12.06
C GLN A 22 10.53 0.96 -11.08
N LEU A 23 10.40 1.64 -9.95
CA LEU A 23 9.41 1.36 -8.92
C LEU A 23 8.93 2.66 -8.28
N VAL A 24 7.62 2.76 -8.12
CA VAL A 24 6.97 3.83 -7.35
C VAL A 24 6.46 3.25 -6.03
N CYS A 25 6.87 3.84 -4.93
CA CYS A 25 6.48 3.44 -3.59
C CYS A 25 5.54 4.49 -2.99
N LEU A 26 4.26 4.16 -2.84
CA LEU A 26 3.29 5.02 -2.17
C LEU A 26 3.34 4.77 -0.66
N CYS A 27 3.48 5.83 0.11
CA CYS A 27 3.58 5.78 1.56
C CYS A 27 2.80 6.98 2.13
N GLY A 28 1.61 6.74 2.65
CA GLY A 28 0.72 7.80 3.10
C GLY A 28 0.19 8.70 1.97
N TYR A 29 0.14 8.21 0.75
CA TYR A 29 -0.40 8.93 -0.39
C TYR A 29 -1.92 8.79 -0.40
N LEU A 30 -2.63 9.87 -0.11
CA LEU A 30 -4.08 9.84 0.10
C LEU A 30 -4.91 10.18 -1.14
N ARG A 31 -4.25 10.61 -2.23
CA ARG A 31 -4.93 10.94 -3.49
C ARG A 31 -5.00 9.70 -4.38
N TRP A 32 -5.96 9.68 -5.28
CA TRP A 32 -5.95 8.71 -6.35
C TRP A 32 -4.79 9.00 -7.31
N LEU A 33 -4.02 7.98 -7.67
CA LEU A 33 -2.94 8.06 -8.64
C LEU A 33 -3.35 7.29 -9.89
N ARG A 34 -3.41 7.99 -11.04
CA ARG A 34 -3.55 7.33 -12.34
C ARG A 34 -2.25 6.57 -12.65
N ILE A 35 -2.39 5.30 -13.02
CA ILE A 35 -1.26 4.46 -13.39
C ILE A 35 -1.33 4.22 -14.90
N ASP A 36 -0.45 4.88 -15.64
CA ASP A 36 -0.31 4.69 -17.07
C ASP A 36 0.45 3.39 -17.39
N GLU A 37 0.25 2.84 -18.58
CA GLU A 37 0.79 1.53 -19.01
C GLU A 37 2.27 1.27 -18.71
N PRO A 38 3.21 2.23 -18.90
CA PRO A 38 4.62 1.99 -18.57
C PRO A 38 4.88 1.65 -17.09
N PHE A 39 3.96 2.05 -16.18
CA PHE A 39 4.10 1.85 -14.73
C PHE A 39 3.15 0.80 -14.15
N ARG A 40 2.35 0.14 -14.99
CA ARG A 40 1.51 -0.98 -14.54
C ARG A 40 2.38 -2.11 -13.99
N GLY A 41 2.09 -2.52 -12.76
CA GLY A 41 2.91 -3.49 -12.03
C GLY A 41 4.24 -2.94 -11.48
N ARG A 42 4.42 -1.61 -11.48
CA ARG A 42 5.59 -0.90 -10.92
C ARG A 42 5.21 0.11 -9.84
N VAL A 43 3.97 0.11 -9.39
CA VAL A 43 3.52 0.95 -8.28
C VAL A 43 3.07 0.05 -7.17
N ILE A 44 3.62 0.24 -5.98
CA ILE A 44 3.25 -0.47 -4.76
C ILE A 44 2.81 0.52 -3.69
N ASN A 45 1.91 0.07 -2.82
CA ASN A 45 1.42 0.85 -1.69
C ASN A 45 1.49 0.01 -0.42
N ILE A 46 1.63 0.67 0.72
CA ILE A 46 1.45 0.05 2.03
C ILE A 46 0.18 0.55 2.68
N HIS A 47 -0.63 -0.37 3.18
CA HIS A 47 -1.89 -0.09 3.88
C HIS A 47 -1.84 -0.67 5.30
N PRO A 48 -2.20 0.11 6.35
CA PRO A 48 -2.02 -0.28 7.74
C PRO A 48 -3.11 -1.20 8.27
N ALA A 49 -3.55 -2.18 7.46
CA ALA A 49 -4.46 -3.25 7.85
C ALA A 49 -4.21 -4.52 7.05
N LEU A 50 -4.88 -5.59 7.46
CA LEU A 50 -4.87 -6.88 6.77
C LEU A 50 -5.93 -6.87 5.66
N LEU A 51 -5.54 -6.43 4.45
CA LEU A 51 -6.44 -6.40 3.31
C LEU A 51 -6.97 -7.82 2.96
N PRO A 52 -8.18 -7.92 2.46
CA PRO A 52 -9.09 -6.86 1.99
C PRO A 52 -9.90 -6.16 3.09
N GLU A 53 -9.83 -6.60 4.35
CA GLU A 53 -10.55 -5.95 5.43
C GLU A 53 -9.95 -4.56 5.72
N PHE A 54 -10.81 -3.63 6.12
CA PHE A 54 -10.43 -2.26 6.50
C PHE A 54 -9.64 -1.50 5.42
N GLY A 55 -9.88 -1.81 4.15
CA GLY A 55 -9.34 -1.10 2.99
C GLY A 55 -10.41 -0.28 2.27
N GLY A 56 -9.97 0.49 1.25
CA GLY A 56 -10.83 1.26 0.38
C GLY A 56 -10.99 2.72 0.78
N LYS A 57 -11.90 3.40 0.09
CA LYS A 57 -12.10 4.84 0.24
C LYS A 57 -12.44 5.23 1.69
N GLY A 58 -11.69 6.18 2.24
CA GLY A 58 -11.86 6.67 3.62
C GLY A 58 -11.10 5.88 4.68
N MET A 59 -10.51 4.73 4.34
CA MET A 59 -9.70 3.91 5.25
C MET A 59 -8.23 4.33 5.19
N TYR A 60 -7.87 5.35 5.97
CA TYR A 60 -6.51 5.87 6.08
C TYR A 60 -6.24 6.41 7.50
N GLY A 61 -4.98 6.45 7.89
CA GLY A 61 -4.53 7.00 9.17
C GLY A 61 -5.25 6.37 10.36
N GLU A 62 -5.73 7.19 11.29
CA GLU A 62 -6.43 6.75 12.49
C GLU A 62 -7.74 6.01 12.23
N HIS A 63 -8.42 6.29 11.10
CA HIS A 63 -9.71 5.67 10.77
C HIS A 63 -9.58 4.16 10.66
N VAL A 64 -8.48 3.65 10.11
CA VAL A 64 -8.21 2.22 9.97
C VAL A 64 -8.10 1.56 11.34
N HIS A 65 -7.23 2.09 12.21
CA HIS A 65 -7.00 1.50 13.54
C HIS A 65 -8.24 1.58 14.42
N ARG A 66 -8.99 2.66 14.33
CA ARG A 66 -10.28 2.82 15.01
C ARG A 66 -11.27 1.76 14.55
N ALA A 67 -11.40 1.53 13.23
CA ALA A 67 -12.31 0.52 12.68
C ALA A 67 -11.92 -0.90 13.13
N VAL A 68 -10.62 -1.21 13.20
CA VAL A 68 -10.11 -2.50 13.70
C VAL A 68 -10.51 -2.71 15.17
N LEU A 69 -10.33 -1.69 16.01
CA LEU A 69 -10.70 -1.74 17.44
C LEU A 69 -12.22 -1.86 17.65
N GLU A 70 -13.01 -1.06 16.93
CA GLU A 70 -14.48 -1.10 16.98
C GLU A 70 -15.05 -2.44 16.51
N ALA A 71 -14.39 -3.08 15.55
CA ALA A 71 -14.75 -4.43 15.07
C ALA A 71 -14.35 -5.54 16.06
N GLY A 72 -13.70 -5.23 17.18
CA GLY A 72 -13.28 -6.21 18.19
C GLY A 72 -12.27 -7.22 17.66
N ARG A 73 -11.43 -6.84 16.68
CA ARG A 73 -10.41 -7.75 16.14
C ARG A 73 -9.32 -7.99 17.17
N THR A 74 -8.81 -9.22 17.20
CA THR A 74 -7.67 -9.62 18.05
C THR A 74 -6.33 -9.57 17.31
N THR A 75 -6.38 -9.36 16.00
CA THR A 75 -5.22 -9.28 15.12
C THR A 75 -5.39 -8.14 14.13
N SER A 76 -4.32 -7.37 13.93
CA SER A 76 -4.18 -6.34 12.91
C SER A 76 -2.85 -6.54 12.18
N GLY A 77 -2.42 -5.57 11.41
CA GLY A 77 -1.15 -5.62 10.68
C GLY A 77 -1.11 -4.63 9.54
N CYS A 78 -0.29 -4.96 8.54
CA CYS A 78 -0.15 -4.16 7.33
C CYS A 78 -0.08 -5.03 6.08
N THR A 79 -0.40 -4.43 4.95
CA THR A 79 -0.36 -5.08 3.64
C THR A 79 0.39 -4.19 2.65
N VAL A 80 1.43 -4.74 2.02
CA VAL A 80 2.05 -4.15 0.83
C VAL A 80 1.45 -4.84 -0.39
N HIS A 81 0.96 -4.07 -1.33
CA HIS A 81 0.26 -4.57 -2.51
C HIS A 81 0.63 -3.78 -3.77
N PHE A 82 0.47 -4.39 -4.93
CA PHE A 82 0.48 -3.66 -6.18
C PHE A 82 -0.73 -2.72 -6.24
N VAL A 83 -0.53 -1.54 -6.79
CA VAL A 83 -1.61 -0.57 -6.96
C VAL A 83 -2.29 -0.81 -8.30
N ASP A 84 -3.62 -0.82 -8.27
CA ASP A 84 -4.48 -0.84 -9.46
C ASP A 84 -5.41 0.40 -9.49
N GLU A 85 -6.47 0.34 -10.26
CA GLU A 85 -7.41 1.45 -10.44
C GLU A 85 -8.38 1.64 -9.27
N GLN A 86 -8.30 0.79 -8.23
CA GLN A 86 -9.16 0.85 -7.05
C GLN A 86 -8.31 0.99 -5.78
N TYR A 87 -8.80 1.77 -4.82
CA TYR A 87 -8.11 1.92 -3.53
C TYR A 87 -7.98 0.57 -2.82
N ASP A 88 -6.76 0.27 -2.38
CA ASP A 88 -6.39 -0.89 -1.55
C ASP A 88 -6.87 -2.26 -2.08
N HIS A 89 -7.07 -2.36 -3.39
CA HIS A 89 -7.63 -3.54 -4.05
C HIS A 89 -6.58 -4.44 -4.71
N GLY A 90 -5.48 -3.88 -5.14
CA GLY A 90 -4.46 -4.61 -5.91
C GLY A 90 -3.84 -5.81 -5.17
N PRO A 91 -3.22 -6.74 -5.91
CA PRO A 91 -2.73 -8.00 -5.37
C PRO A 91 -1.64 -7.81 -4.31
N THR A 92 -1.74 -8.56 -3.22
CA THR A 92 -0.80 -8.52 -2.08
C THR A 92 0.56 -9.08 -2.46
N ILE A 93 1.62 -8.38 -2.03
CA ILE A 93 3.02 -8.81 -2.13
C ILE A 93 3.50 -9.36 -0.78
N VAL A 94 3.35 -8.56 0.28
CA VAL A 94 3.72 -8.92 1.65
C VAL A 94 2.61 -8.51 2.59
N GLN A 95 2.28 -9.37 3.54
CA GLN A 95 1.36 -9.05 4.62
C GLN A 95 1.99 -9.48 5.95
N ARG A 96 1.94 -8.61 6.96
CA ARG A 96 2.46 -8.89 8.30
C ARG A 96 1.41 -8.60 9.34
N THR A 97 1.39 -9.41 10.36
CA THR A 97 0.40 -9.34 11.45
C THR A 97 1.02 -8.83 12.74
N CYS A 98 0.20 -8.22 13.57
CA CYS A 98 0.49 -7.94 14.98
C CYS A 98 -0.76 -8.16 15.85
N PRO A 99 -0.59 -8.44 17.15
CA PRO A 99 -1.72 -8.60 18.05
C PRO A 99 -2.43 -7.25 18.31
N VAL A 100 -3.74 -7.30 18.47
CA VAL A 100 -4.54 -6.22 19.08
C VAL A 100 -4.74 -6.61 20.54
N ARG A 101 -4.38 -5.71 21.47
CA ARG A 101 -4.47 -5.93 22.90
C ARG A 101 -5.78 -5.37 23.46
N PRO A 102 -6.31 -5.93 24.55
CA PRO A 102 -7.58 -5.45 25.15
C PRO A 102 -7.55 -3.98 25.60
N ASP A 103 -6.37 -3.47 25.92
CA ASP A 103 -6.11 -2.10 26.40
C ASP A 103 -5.59 -1.14 25.31
N ASP A 104 -5.59 -1.59 24.03
CA ASP A 104 -5.12 -0.75 22.94
C ASP A 104 -6.01 0.48 22.73
N THR A 105 -5.33 1.59 22.57
CA THR A 105 -5.87 2.80 21.94
C THR A 105 -5.54 2.82 20.44
N VAL A 106 -6.12 3.77 19.72
CA VAL A 106 -5.79 4.00 18.31
C VAL A 106 -4.29 4.22 18.14
N ASP A 107 -3.67 5.02 19.02
CA ASP A 107 -2.24 5.36 18.95
C ASP A 107 -1.33 4.16 19.24
N THR A 108 -1.66 3.34 20.24
CA THR A 108 -0.84 2.17 20.59
C THR A 108 -0.92 1.08 19.53
N LEU A 109 -2.08 0.89 18.93
CA LEU A 109 -2.24 -0.01 17.80
C LEU A 109 -1.52 0.51 16.55
N ALA A 110 -1.66 1.81 16.24
CA ALA A 110 -0.98 2.45 15.12
C ALA A 110 0.54 2.30 15.22
N ALA A 111 1.12 2.54 16.39
CA ALA A 111 2.56 2.38 16.63
C ALA A 111 3.02 0.95 16.38
N ARG A 112 2.25 -0.05 16.85
CA ARG A 112 2.58 -1.47 16.65
C ARG A 112 2.44 -1.91 15.19
N VAL A 113 1.44 -1.43 14.47
CA VAL A 113 1.29 -1.66 13.04
C VAL A 113 2.45 -1.01 12.27
N PHE A 114 2.84 0.22 12.62
CA PHE A 114 3.97 0.92 11.99
C PHE A 114 5.29 0.17 12.11
N GLU A 115 5.55 -0.53 13.23
CA GLU A 115 6.71 -1.42 13.35
C GLU A 115 6.67 -2.53 12.28
N GLN A 116 5.49 -3.10 11.99
CA GLN A 116 5.35 -4.13 10.96
C GLN A 116 5.50 -3.54 9.55
N GLU A 117 5.05 -2.32 9.33
CA GLU A 117 5.24 -1.61 8.05
C GLU A 117 6.73 -1.41 7.75
N GLY A 118 7.53 -1.03 8.77
CA GLY A 118 8.97 -0.86 8.67
C GLY A 118 9.73 -2.13 8.29
N ILE A 119 9.11 -3.31 8.46
CA ILE A 119 9.65 -4.60 8.03
C ILE A 119 9.08 -5.01 6.67
N ALA A 120 7.77 -4.89 6.50
CA ALA A 120 7.05 -5.35 5.30
C ALA A 120 7.47 -4.57 4.04
N TYR A 121 7.60 -3.26 4.14
CA TYR A 121 7.85 -2.43 2.96
C TYR A 121 9.25 -2.67 2.36
N PRO A 122 10.34 -2.65 3.12
CA PRO A 122 11.65 -3.02 2.60
C PRO A 122 11.71 -4.46 2.04
N GLU A 123 10.95 -5.40 2.63
CA GLU A 123 10.84 -6.76 2.12
C GLU A 123 10.20 -6.77 0.72
N ALA A 124 9.08 -6.08 0.54
CA ALA A 124 8.40 -5.98 -0.75
C ALA A 124 9.28 -5.30 -1.82
N ILE A 125 10.01 -4.24 -1.46
CA ILE A 125 10.93 -3.56 -2.36
C ILE A 125 12.06 -4.51 -2.81
N ARG A 126 12.64 -5.29 -1.89
CA ARG A 126 13.68 -6.28 -2.22
C ARG A 126 13.15 -7.40 -3.12
N LEU A 127 11.92 -7.87 -2.88
CA LEU A 127 11.28 -8.86 -3.74
C LEU A 127 11.08 -8.32 -5.15
N PHE A 128 10.61 -7.08 -5.28
CA PHE A 128 10.44 -6.43 -6.57
C PHE A 128 11.80 -6.23 -7.29
N ALA A 129 12.76 -5.62 -6.61
CA ALA A 129 14.09 -5.35 -7.17
C ALA A 129 14.83 -6.62 -7.61
N GLY A 130 14.64 -7.73 -6.89
CA GLY A 130 15.18 -9.04 -7.25
C GLY A 130 14.38 -9.80 -8.32
N GLY A 131 13.33 -9.18 -8.92
CA GLY A 131 12.45 -9.82 -9.90
C GLY A 131 11.59 -10.96 -9.33
N ARG A 132 11.50 -11.05 -8.01
CA ARG A 132 10.76 -12.08 -7.28
C ARG A 132 9.31 -11.70 -6.93
N ALA A 133 8.93 -10.45 -7.14
CA ALA A 133 7.56 -9.98 -7.07
C ALA A 133 7.18 -9.34 -8.41
N ARG A 134 6.19 -9.88 -9.08
CA ARG A 134 5.72 -9.41 -10.39
C ARG A 134 4.20 -9.39 -10.44
N LEU A 135 3.65 -8.46 -11.19
CA LEU A 135 2.23 -8.45 -11.55
C LEU A 135 2.05 -9.16 -12.88
N VAL A 136 1.38 -10.31 -12.89
CA VAL A 136 1.14 -11.12 -14.09
C VAL A 136 -0.36 -11.40 -14.19
N ALA A 137 -0.97 -10.98 -15.29
CA ALA A 137 -2.41 -11.15 -15.54
C ALA A 137 -3.29 -10.72 -14.35
N GLY A 138 -2.96 -9.59 -13.70
CA GLY A 138 -3.70 -9.06 -12.55
C GLY A 138 -3.47 -9.81 -11.22
N ARG A 139 -2.48 -10.70 -11.15
CA ARG A 139 -2.12 -11.45 -9.93
C ARG A 139 -0.68 -11.16 -9.53
N ALA A 140 -0.42 -11.16 -8.23
CA ALA A 140 0.95 -11.11 -7.74
C ALA A 140 1.57 -12.50 -7.79
N GLU A 141 2.65 -12.63 -8.56
CA GLU A 141 3.52 -13.81 -8.54
C GLU A 141 4.71 -13.51 -7.64
N ILE A 142 4.83 -14.27 -6.55
CA ILE A 142 5.88 -14.09 -5.53
C ILE A 142 6.74 -15.35 -5.49
N SER A 143 8.03 -15.21 -5.79
CA SER A 143 9.03 -16.26 -5.61
C SER A 143 9.82 -16.00 -4.32
N ARG A 144 9.77 -16.92 -3.37
CA ARG A 144 10.51 -16.83 -2.10
C ARG A 144 11.89 -17.44 -2.19
#